data_aac1021b777f1e0d24e8c1d9ced844ac
#
_entry.id   aac1021b777f1e0d24e8c1d9ced844ac
#
_cell.length_a   1.000
_cell.length_b   1.000
_cell.length_c   1.000
_cell.angle_alpha   90.00
_cell.angle_beta   90.00
_cell.angle_gamma   90.00
#
_symmetry.space_group_name_H-M   'P 1'
#
loop_
_entity.id
_entity.type
_entity.pdbx_description
1 polymer ?
#
loop_
_entity_poly.entity_id
_entity_poly.type
_entity_poly.pdbx_seq_one_letter_code
_entity_poly.pdbx_strand_id
1 'polypeptide(L)'
;MPGYELWSDAERKEVNDVLETGILMRYGFDGPRKGIWKSIELEKAITETFGCKYAQLTSSGTAALTTAMAALGVGVGDEVIMPSFTFVASFEAILSVGAIPVMVDVDETLTLNPDAVRKAVTTKTKCIMPFK
;
A
#
# COMPACT_ATOMS: atom_id res chain seq x y z
N MET A 1 -2.95 -15.27 7.42
CA MET A 1 -1.77 -14.68 6.76
C MET A 1 -0.56 -15.51 7.16
N PRO A 2 0.31 -15.90 6.22
CA PRO A 2 1.55 -16.57 6.56
C PRO A 2 2.46 -15.61 7.34
N GLY A 3 3.31 -16.15 8.20
CA GLY A 3 4.31 -15.37 8.93
C GLY A 3 4.30 -15.58 10.44
N TYR A 4 3.19 -16.01 11.04
CA TYR A 4 3.16 -16.27 12.47
C TYR A 4 4.08 -17.42 12.87
N GLU A 5 4.34 -18.34 11.95
CA GLU A 5 5.26 -19.46 12.12
C GLU A 5 6.72 -19.02 12.28
N LEU A 6 7.03 -17.83 11.76
CA LEU A 6 8.36 -17.23 11.83
C LEU A 6 8.53 -16.30 13.04
N TRP A 7 7.48 -16.12 13.83
CA TRP A 7 7.51 -15.25 15.00
C TRP A 7 8.48 -15.79 16.05
N SER A 8 9.47 -14.99 16.38
CA SER A 8 10.61 -15.37 17.23
C SER A 8 10.90 -14.32 18.30
N ASP A 9 11.95 -14.49 19.03
CA ASP A 9 12.45 -13.49 19.99
C ASP A 9 12.98 -12.22 19.30
N ALA A 10 13.37 -12.32 18.02
CA ALA A 10 13.79 -11.15 17.26
C ALA A 10 12.63 -10.17 17.07
N GLU A 11 11.46 -10.63 16.62
CA GLU A 11 10.26 -9.79 16.47
C GLU A 11 9.77 -9.25 17.81
N ARG A 12 9.81 -10.10 18.86
CA ARG A 12 9.45 -9.67 20.22
C ARG A 12 10.35 -8.53 20.73
N LYS A 13 11.66 -8.63 20.46
CA LYS A 13 12.60 -7.59 20.82
C LYS A 13 12.28 -6.27 20.14
N GLU A 14 12.03 -6.29 18.82
CA GLU A 14 11.71 -5.07 18.06
C GLU A 14 10.46 -4.36 18.58
N VAL A 15 9.43 -5.13 18.97
CA VAL A 15 8.21 -4.58 19.58
C VAL A 15 8.50 -4.03 20.97
N ASN A 16 9.21 -4.77 21.81
CA ASN A 16 9.54 -4.35 23.17
C ASN A 16 10.41 -3.09 23.18
N ASP A 17 11.37 -2.96 22.30
CA ASP A 17 12.19 -1.75 22.16
C ASP A 17 11.31 -0.49 22.00
N VAL A 18 10.21 -0.57 21.23
CA VAL A 18 9.26 0.54 21.10
C VAL A 18 8.47 0.75 22.38
N LEU A 19 7.96 -0.32 23.00
CA LEU A 19 7.16 -0.24 24.22
C LEU A 19 7.97 0.39 25.37
N GLU A 20 9.26 0.08 25.49
CA GLU A 20 10.17 0.66 26.49
C GLU A 20 10.37 2.17 26.32
N THR A 21 10.13 2.72 25.12
CA THR A 21 10.14 4.18 24.93
C THR A 21 8.88 4.85 25.45
N GLY A 22 7.76 4.12 25.55
CA GLY A 22 6.42 4.65 25.80
C GLY A 22 5.86 5.50 24.64
N ILE A 23 6.57 5.62 23.51
CA ILE A 23 6.21 6.48 22.37
C ILE A 23 5.78 5.63 21.19
N LEU A 24 4.47 5.55 20.95
CA LEU A 24 3.88 4.76 19.87
C LEU A 24 3.60 5.58 18.59
N MET A 25 3.75 6.91 18.65
CA MET A 25 3.55 7.78 17.50
C MET A 25 4.75 7.75 16.55
N ARG A 26 4.51 8.00 15.26
CA ARG A 26 5.57 7.97 14.22
C ARG A 26 6.49 9.22 14.26
N TYR A 27 6.09 10.30 14.88
CA TYR A 27 6.83 11.59 14.84
C TYR A 27 7.00 12.19 16.23
N GLY A 28 7.95 13.11 16.38
CA GLY A 28 8.23 13.82 17.61
C GLY A 28 8.89 12.97 18.71
N PHE A 29 9.17 13.61 19.84
CA PHE A 29 9.74 12.98 21.03
C PHE A 29 11.15 12.39 20.85
N ASP A 30 12.03 13.08 20.12
CA ASP A 30 13.39 12.59 19.78
C ASP A 30 14.19 12.17 21.04
N GLY A 31 14.17 12.99 22.09
CA GLY A 31 14.87 12.68 23.33
C GLY A 31 14.37 11.40 24.01
N PRO A 32 13.06 11.27 24.33
CA PRO A 32 12.51 10.07 24.97
C PRO A 32 12.64 8.80 24.12
N ARG A 33 12.67 8.89 22.79
CA ARG A 33 12.84 7.73 21.90
C ARG A 33 14.20 7.09 21.95
N LYS A 34 15.23 7.79 22.43
CA LYS A 34 16.60 7.27 22.53
C LYS A 34 17.14 6.69 21.21
N GLY A 35 16.73 7.26 20.08
CA GLY A 35 17.13 6.80 18.75
C GLY A 35 16.35 5.61 18.18
N ILE A 36 15.27 5.16 18.83
CA ILE A 36 14.45 4.03 18.38
C ILE A 36 13.33 4.52 17.45
N TRP A 37 13.48 4.28 16.17
CA TRP A 37 12.59 4.73 15.10
C TRP A 37 12.23 3.60 14.12
N LYS A 38 11.65 2.51 14.62
CA LYS A 38 11.42 1.28 13.83
C LYS A 38 10.69 1.49 12.50
N SER A 39 9.70 2.39 12.46
CA SER A 39 9.02 2.71 11.19
C SER A 39 9.95 3.38 10.19
N ILE A 40 10.77 4.34 10.63
CA ILE A 40 11.74 5.03 9.76
C ILE A 40 12.85 4.08 9.33
N GLU A 41 13.33 3.23 10.23
CA GLU A 41 14.34 2.21 9.93
C GLU A 41 13.83 1.24 8.83
N LEU A 42 12.56 0.80 8.93
CA LEU A 42 11.97 -0.06 7.91
C LEU A 42 11.78 0.68 6.56
N GLU A 43 11.30 1.93 6.57
CA GLU A 43 11.19 2.74 5.36
C GLU A 43 12.53 2.91 4.65
N LYS A 44 13.60 3.12 5.42
CA LYS A 44 14.97 3.19 4.90
C LYS A 44 15.41 1.84 4.30
N ALA A 45 15.20 0.74 5.01
CA ALA A 45 15.53 -0.60 4.52
C ALA A 45 14.77 -0.93 3.22
N ILE A 46 13.51 -0.53 3.09
CA ILE A 46 12.72 -0.69 1.86
C ILE A 46 13.35 0.12 0.72
N THR A 47 13.71 1.39 0.94
CA THR A 47 14.31 2.20 -0.11
C THR A 47 15.64 1.62 -0.60
N GLU A 48 16.47 1.11 0.30
CA GLU A 48 17.75 0.47 -0.02
C GLU A 48 17.56 -0.86 -0.76
N THR A 49 16.61 -1.69 -0.31
CA THR A 49 16.38 -3.03 -0.89
C THR A 49 15.76 -2.96 -2.30
N PHE A 50 14.80 -2.06 -2.50
CA PHE A 50 14.04 -1.95 -3.76
C PHE A 50 14.56 -0.85 -4.69
N GLY A 51 15.57 -0.09 -4.30
CA GLY A 51 16.14 0.99 -5.11
C GLY A 51 15.17 2.14 -5.36
N CYS A 52 14.14 2.32 -4.52
CA CYS A 52 13.21 3.43 -4.63
C CYS A 52 13.69 4.64 -3.82
N LYS A 53 13.29 5.83 -4.26
CA LYS A 53 13.75 7.08 -3.62
C LYS A 53 13.06 7.33 -2.28
N TYR A 54 11.82 6.91 -2.13
CA TYR A 54 11.01 7.13 -0.94
C TYR A 54 10.18 5.88 -0.62
N ALA A 55 9.94 5.65 0.65
CA ALA A 55 9.00 4.68 1.16
C ALA A 55 8.16 5.31 2.29
N GLN A 56 6.91 4.95 2.39
CA GLN A 56 6.00 5.41 3.42
C GLN A 56 5.21 4.23 3.95
N LEU A 57 5.33 3.95 5.23
CA LEU A 57 4.49 2.97 5.90
C LEU A 57 3.11 3.55 6.21
N THR A 58 2.10 2.71 6.08
CA THR A 58 0.70 3.01 6.39
C THR A 58 0.13 1.96 7.33
N SER A 59 -1.06 2.20 7.87
CA SER A 59 -1.71 1.30 8.83
C SER A 59 -2.22 -0.01 8.22
N SER A 60 -2.36 -0.07 6.88
CA SER A 60 -2.84 -1.26 6.17
C SER A 60 -2.52 -1.17 4.67
N GLY A 61 -2.62 -2.31 3.96
CA GLY A 61 -2.52 -2.34 2.50
C GLY A 61 -3.60 -1.50 1.83
N THR A 62 -4.83 -1.50 2.33
CA THR A 62 -5.91 -0.63 1.84
C THR A 62 -5.53 0.85 1.96
N ALA A 63 -5.02 1.27 3.12
CA ALA A 63 -4.55 2.63 3.33
C ALA A 63 -3.37 2.98 2.40
N ALA A 64 -2.49 2.03 2.09
CA ALA A 64 -1.40 2.22 1.14
C ALA A 64 -1.93 2.50 -0.27
N LEU A 65 -2.90 1.71 -0.75
CA LEU A 65 -3.53 1.91 -2.05
C LEU A 65 -4.25 3.27 -2.14
N THR A 66 -5.04 3.61 -1.11
CA THR A 66 -5.74 4.90 -1.03
C THR A 66 -4.75 6.06 -1.04
N THR A 67 -3.67 5.97 -0.25
CA THR A 67 -2.63 7.00 -0.20
C THR A 67 -1.91 7.15 -1.54
N ALA A 68 -1.56 6.04 -2.21
CA ALA A 68 -0.91 6.06 -3.51
C ALA A 68 -1.79 6.72 -4.58
N MET A 69 -3.07 6.38 -4.64
CA MET A 69 -4.00 6.99 -5.59
C MET A 69 -4.19 8.49 -5.32
N ALA A 70 -4.36 8.88 -4.06
CA ALA A 70 -4.45 10.29 -3.70
C ALA A 70 -3.19 11.08 -4.08
N ALA A 71 -2.01 10.49 -3.88
CA ALA A 71 -0.73 11.10 -4.27
C ALA A 71 -0.58 11.25 -5.79
N LEU A 72 -1.20 10.38 -6.58
CA LEU A 72 -1.29 10.48 -8.04
C LEU A 72 -2.37 11.46 -8.52
N GLY A 73 -3.12 12.08 -7.61
CA GLY A 73 -4.20 13.00 -7.92
C GLY A 73 -5.45 12.32 -8.46
N VAL A 74 -5.66 11.05 -8.15
CA VAL A 74 -6.88 10.31 -8.47
C VAL A 74 -7.99 10.74 -7.51
N GLY A 75 -9.15 11.06 -8.03
CA GLY A 75 -10.28 11.56 -7.22
C GLY A 75 -11.64 11.46 -7.92
N VAL A 76 -12.55 12.30 -7.48
CA VAL A 76 -13.94 12.30 -7.95
C VAL A 76 -14.03 12.51 -9.47
N GLY A 77 -14.70 11.58 -10.15
CA GLY A 77 -14.92 11.62 -11.59
C GLY A 77 -13.83 10.92 -12.42
N ASP A 78 -12.70 10.59 -11.81
CA ASP A 78 -11.65 9.79 -12.45
C ASP A 78 -12.02 8.30 -12.46
N GLU A 79 -11.57 7.58 -13.48
CA GLU A 79 -11.72 6.14 -13.62
C GLU A 79 -10.41 5.43 -13.30
N VAL A 80 -10.52 4.34 -12.53
CA VAL A 80 -9.40 3.44 -12.21
C VAL A 80 -9.72 2.05 -12.74
N ILE A 81 -8.94 1.58 -13.71
CA ILE A 81 -9.08 0.22 -14.25
C ILE A 81 -8.45 -0.76 -13.26
N MET A 82 -9.20 -1.82 -12.92
CA MET A 82 -8.76 -2.87 -12.00
C MET A 82 -9.22 -4.26 -12.49
N PRO A 83 -8.56 -5.35 -12.07
CA PRO A 83 -9.02 -6.69 -12.42
C PRO A 83 -10.32 -7.04 -11.68
N SER A 84 -11.18 -7.83 -12.33
CA SER A 84 -12.39 -8.40 -11.71
C SER A 84 -12.06 -9.46 -10.66
N PHE A 85 -10.89 -10.08 -10.73
CA PHE A 85 -10.38 -11.03 -9.75
C PHE A 85 -9.26 -10.41 -8.92
N THR A 86 -9.62 -9.92 -7.73
CA THR A 86 -8.70 -9.28 -6.78
C THR A 86 -9.30 -9.30 -5.37
N PHE A 87 -8.49 -8.95 -4.38
CA PHE A 87 -8.99 -8.72 -3.03
C PHE A 87 -9.84 -7.46 -2.97
N VAL A 88 -10.93 -7.49 -2.21
CA VAL A 88 -11.92 -6.40 -2.12
C VAL A 88 -11.31 -5.03 -1.78
N ALA A 89 -10.19 -5.00 -1.07
CA ALA A 89 -9.50 -3.77 -0.71
C ALA A 89 -9.08 -2.91 -1.92
N SER A 90 -8.84 -3.52 -3.10
CA SER A 90 -8.55 -2.78 -4.33
C SER A 90 -9.75 -1.93 -4.75
N PHE A 91 -10.94 -2.50 -4.70
CA PHE A 91 -12.20 -1.82 -4.98
C PHE A 91 -12.51 -0.73 -3.95
N GLU A 92 -12.41 -1.08 -2.67
CA GLU A 92 -12.66 -0.16 -1.55
C GLU A 92 -11.73 1.05 -1.57
N ALA A 93 -10.46 0.85 -1.89
CA ALA A 93 -9.48 1.92 -1.98
C ALA A 93 -9.82 2.93 -3.09
N ILE A 94 -10.32 2.47 -4.25
CA ILE A 94 -10.78 3.33 -5.35
C ILE A 94 -11.98 4.16 -4.91
N LEU A 95 -12.97 3.52 -4.28
CA LEU A 95 -14.14 4.23 -3.76
C LEU A 95 -13.76 5.26 -2.68
N SER A 96 -12.76 4.94 -1.84
CA SER A 96 -12.33 5.82 -0.75
C SER A 96 -11.74 7.15 -1.24
N VAL A 97 -11.17 7.20 -2.45
CA VAL A 97 -10.73 8.45 -3.07
C VAL A 97 -11.81 9.13 -3.92
N GLY A 98 -13.02 8.56 -3.97
CA GLY A 98 -14.14 9.08 -4.75
C GLY A 98 -14.06 8.77 -6.26
N ALA A 99 -13.13 7.92 -6.68
CA ALA A 99 -12.98 7.52 -8.08
C ALA A 99 -13.95 6.39 -8.46
N ILE A 100 -14.06 6.13 -9.75
CA ILE A 100 -14.96 5.13 -10.34
C ILE A 100 -14.13 3.87 -10.67
N PRO A 101 -14.41 2.72 -10.03
CA PRO A 101 -13.74 1.47 -10.38
C PRO A 101 -14.28 0.94 -11.72
N VAL A 102 -13.39 0.68 -12.66
CA VAL A 102 -13.66 0.05 -13.96
C VAL A 102 -13.08 -1.35 -13.93
N MET A 103 -13.93 -2.34 -13.66
CA MET A 103 -13.51 -3.74 -13.60
C MET A 103 -13.38 -4.32 -15.02
N VAL A 104 -12.24 -4.97 -15.26
CA VAL A 104 -11.98 -5.67 -16.53
C VAL A 104 -11.61 -7.13 -16.28
N ASP A 105 -11.77 -7.95 -17.31
CA ASP A 105 -11.47 -9.38 -17.22
C ASP A 105 -9.97 -9.63 -16.97
N VAL A 106 -9.71 -10.77 -16.34
CA VAL A 106 -8.38 -11.36 -16.21
C VAL A 106 -8.14 -12.38 -17.32
N ASP A 107 -6.89 -12.68 -17.61
CA ASP A 107 -6.50 -13.77 -18.49
C ASP A 107 -6.25 -15.09 -17.73
N GLU A 108 -5.72 -16.10 -18.40
CA GLU A 108 -5.42 -17.41 -17.82
C GLU A 108 -4.36 -17.36 -16.71
N THR A 109 -3.60 -16.28 -16.60
CA THR A 109 -2.63 -16.06 -15.51
C THR A 109 -3.27 -15.45 -14.26
N LEU A 110 -4.58 -15.17 -14.30
CA LEU A 110 -5.34 -14.45 -13.26
C LEU A 110 -4.84 -13.01 -13.04
N THR A 111 -4.11 -12.44 -14.00
CA THR A 111 -3.73 -11.03 -14.01
C THR A 111 -4.60 -10.23 -14.99
N LEU A 112 -4.47 -8.91 -15.00
CA LEU A 112 -5.20 -8.06 -15.94
C LEU A 112 -4.99 -8.50 -17.39
N ASN A 113 -6.08 -8.72 -18.13
CA ASN A 113 -6.04 -8.96 -19.59
C ASN A 113 -5.71 -7.64 -20.31
N PRO A 114 -4.56 -7.54 -21.02
CA PRO A 114 -4.16 -6.29 -21.68
C PRO A 114 -5.14 -5.79 -22.74
N ASP A 115 -5.83 -6.70 -23.43
CA ASP A 115 -6.81 -6.32 -24.45
C ASP A 115 -8.11 -5.79 -23.85
N ALA A 116 -8.51 -6.36 -22.70
CA ALA A 116 -9.63 -5.84 -21.92
C ALA A 116 -9.31 -4.44 -21.37
N VAL A 117 -8.08 -4.24 -20.86
CA VAL A 117 -7.61 -2.92 -20.43
C VAL A 117 -7.66 -1.90 -21.57
N ARG A 118 -7.10 -2.21 -22.75
CA ARG A 118 -7.12 -1.30 -23.91
C ARG A 118 -8.53 -0.86 -24.30
N LYS A 119 -9.50 -1.78 -24.25
CA LYS A 119 -10.91 -1.50 -24.56
C LYS A 119 -11.61 -0.64 -23.50
N ALA A 120 -11.16 -0.73 -22.25
CA ALA A 120 -11.74 -0.02 -21.13
C ALA A 120 -11.20 1.41 -20.93
N VAL A 121 -10.08 1.77 -21.56
CA VAL A 121 -9.50 3.11 -21.46
C VAL A 121 -10.42 4.16 -22.04
N THR A 122 -10.72 5.20 -21.28
CA THR A 122 -11.50 6.37 -21.68
C THR A 122 -10.70 7.65 -21.40
N THR A 123 -11.28 8.80 -21.75
CA THR A 123 -10.70 10.12 -21.41
C THR A 123 -10.70 10.41 -19.91
N LYS A 124 -11.43 9.63 -19.11
CA LYS A 124 -11.48 9.73 -17.65
C LYS A 124 -10.53 8.77 -16.94
N THR A 125 -9.94 7.82 -17.67
CA THR A 125 -9.02 6.85 -17.10
C THR A 125 -7.77 7.56 -16.58
N LYS A 126 -7.59 7.56 -15.27
CA LYS A 126 -6.48 8.21 -14.58
C LYS A 126 -5.42 7.22 -14.10
N CYS A 127 -5.82 6.00 -13.79
CA CYS A 127 -4.95 4.99 -13.21
C CYS A 127 -5.34 3.59 -13.68
N ILE A 128 -4.35 2.72 -13.77
CA ILE A 128 -4.52 1.27 -13.92
C ILE A 128 -3.89 0.64 -12.68
N MET A 129 -4.64 -0.17 -11.97
CA MET A 129 -4.21 -0.87 -10.77
C MET A 129 -4.04 -2.37 -11.09
N PRO A 130 -2.86 -2.81 -11.52
CA PRO A 130 -2.60 -4.23 -11.73
C PRO A 130 -2.48 -4.95 -10.39
N PHE A 131 -2.93 -6.20 -10.36
CA PHE A 131 -2.72 -7.12 -9.25
C PHE A 131 -2.01 -8.38 -9.75
N LYS A 132 -1.03 -8.87 -8.99
CA LYS A 132 -0.27 -10.09 -9.32
C LYS A 132 -0.25 -11.03 -8.12
#